data_13148ec2087bd5fece55191d712be335
#
_entry.id   13148ec2087bd5fece55191d712be335
#
_cell.length_a   1.000
_cell.length_b   1.000
_cell.length_c   1.000
_cell.angle_alpha   90.00
_cell.angle_beta   90.00
_cell.angle_gamma   90.00
#
_symmetry.space_group_name_H-M   'P 1'
#
loop_
_entity.id
_entity.type
_entity.pdbx_description
1 polymer ?
#
loop_
_entity_poly.entity_id
_entity_poly.type
_entity_poly.pdbx_seq_one_letter_code
_entity_poly.pdbx_strand_id
1 'polypeptide(L)'
;MDPRQFLLQPFHYPIGKTIREYIFIILGLFPFALMVNWIFVPHNVVGAGLTGICSLIYYATQGFFPEIFPEYGGAIPLWISSLSINALLLIIAMLTVGWQFCVRTLVGALALAFWYRIIPMRVEPLIADPVTACIVGGVVFGMSLGIVMLNNGSSGGTDIVAMIVNHYKDVSLGKVMVICDAIIIASSYFLPIPEQFMVEGMDVVDFKIKRILYGLCMTVSYTAALDWIMSRMRQSVQFFIFSSKYDEIATAINQTVHRGVTVLDGKGWYSQQPMHIVTVLARKQESQLIFHIIKTIDPNAFVSQANV
;
A
#
# COMPACT_ATOMS: atom_id res chain seq x y z
N MET A 1 -25.30 -16.42 -15.92
CA MET A 1 -25.52 -15.66 -14.68
C MET A 1 -26.06 -14.29 -15.08
N ASP A 2 -27.26 -13.95 -14.65
CA ASP A 2 -27.93 -12.69 -14.99
C ASP A 2 -27.16 -11.52 -14.32
N PRO A 3 -26.70 -10.51 -15.07
CA PRO A 3 -26.00 -9.34 -14.52
C PRO A 3 -26.83 -8.56 -13.49
N ARG A 4 -28.15 -8.74 -13.47
CA ARG A 4 -29.07 -8.08 -12.53
C ARG A 4 -29.02 -8.68 -11.11
N GLN A 5 -28.59 -9.93 -10.95
CA GLN A 5 -28.43 -10.54 -9.62
C GLN A 5 -27.20 -10.03 -8.86
N PHE A 6 -26.21 -9.48 -9.55
CA PHE A 6 -25.01 -8.88 -8.93
C PHE A 6 -25.31 -7.54 -8.25
N LEU A 7 -26.36 -6.85 -8.65
CA LEU A 7 -26.77 -5.54 -8.12
C LEU A 7 -27.69 -5.62 -6.89
N LEU A 8 -28.18 -6.81 -6.53
CA LEU A 8 -29.17 -7.02 -5.49
C LEU A 8 -28.65 -7.77 -4.24
N GLN A 9 -27.34 -8.04 -4.13
CA GLN A 9 -26.81 -8.52 -2.86
C GLN A 9 -26.76 -7.34 -1.86
N PRO A 10 -27.58 -7.37 -0.79
CA PRO A 10 -27.51 -6.32 0.23
C PRO A 10 -26.14 -6.39 0.88
N PHE A 11 -25.43 -5.24 0.88
CA PHE A 11 -24.13 -5.03 1.51
C PHE A 11 -24.24 -5.28 3.03
N HIS A 12 -24.16 -6.52 3.46
CA HIS A 12 -23.92 -6.88 4.85
C HIS A 12 -22.42 -6.78 5.14
N TYR A 13 -21.84 -5.59 4.96
CA TYR A 13 -20.58 -5.26 5.60
C TYR A 13 -20.88 -4.93 7.06
N PRO A 14 -20.36 -5.68 8.04
CA PRO A 14 -20.54 -5.30 9.44
C PRO A 14 -19.93 -3.91 9.62
N ILE A 15 -20.73 -2.95 10.05
CA ILE A 15 -20.36 -1.53 10.24
C ILE A 15 -19.03 -1.40 11.00
N GLY A 16 -18.80 -2.28 11.99
CA GLY A 16 -17.54 -2.33 12.75
C GLY A 16 -16.29 -2.64 11.92
N LYS A 17 -16.40 -3.41 10.84
CA LYS A 17 -15.28 -3.69 9.94
C LYS A 17 -14.89 -2.44 9.14
N THR A 18 -15.89 -1.73 8.66
CA THR A 18 -15.69 -0.49 7.88
C THR A 18 -15.06 0.61 8.74
N ILE A 19 -15.55 0.81 9.97
CA ILE A 19 -14.96 1.79 10.91
C ILE A 19 -13.50 1.45 11.20
N ARG A 20 -13.21 0.17 11.46
CA ARG A 20 -11.84 -0.29 11.70
C ARG A 20 -10.92 -0.01 10.50
N GLU A 21 -11.37 -0.23 9.27
CA GLU A 21 -10.61 0.05 8.05
C GLU A 21 -10.26 1.55 7.96
N TYR A 22 -11.20 2.45 8.23
CA TYR A 22 -10.94 3.90 8.24
C TYR A 22 -9.97 4.32 9.35
N ILE A 23 -10.06 3.74 10.54
CA ILE A 23 -9.12 4.01 11.64
C ILE A 23 -7.70 3.62 11.22
N PHE A 24 -7.53 2.43 10.62
CA PHE A 24 -6.21 1.99 10.14
C PHE A 24 -5.67 2.83 8.98
N ILE A 25 -6.53 3.36 8.10
CA ILE A 25 -6.12 4.29 7.05
C ILE A 25 -5.59 5.59 7.69
N ILE A 26 -6.34 6.19 8.61
CA ILE A 26 -5.97 7.46 9.23
C ILE A 26 -4.69 7.31 10.06
N LEU A 27 -4.62 6.31 10.94
CA LEU A 27 -3.47 6.08 11.79
C LEU A 27 -2.25 5.57 11.01
N GLY A 28 -2.46 4.78 9.96
CA GLY A 28 -1.39 4.29 9.10
C GLY A 28 -0.67 5.40 8.34
N LEU A 29 -1.35 6.51 8.04
CA LEU A 29 -0.74 7.67 7.37
C LEU A 29 0.04 8.59 8.32
N PHE A 30 -0.06 8.41 9.64
CA PHE A 30 0.73 9.18 10.60
C PHE A 30 2.24 8.94 10.48
N PRO A 31 2.77 7.68 10.56
CA PRO A 31 4.19 7.42 10.37
C PRO A 31 4.67 7.82 8.97
N PHE A 32 3.81 7.68 7.95
CA PHE A 32 4.09 8.12 6.59
C PHE A 32 4.43 9.62 6.56
N ALA A 33 3.55 10.48 7.09
CA ALA A 33 3.75 11.92 7.11
C ALA A 33 4.93 12.32 7.99
N LEU A 34 5.17 11.60 9.08
CA LEU A 34 6.29 11.83 9.98
C LEU A 34 7.63 11.60 9.27
N MET A 35 7.76 10.50 8.50
CA MET A 35 8.98 10.24 7.73
C MET A 35 9.25 11.34 6.71
N VAL A 36 8.20 11.85 6.06
CA VAL A 36 8.34 12.95 5.08
C VAL A 36 8.85 14.22 5.75
N ASN A 37 8.16 14.68 6.81
CA ASN A 37 8.47 15.98 7.44
C ASN A 37 9.75 15.96 8.27
N TRP A 38 10.16 14.80 8.83
CA TRP A 38 11.30 14.72 9.75
C TRP A 38 12.55 14.08 9.13
N ILE A 39 12.42 13.39 8.02
CA ILE A 39 13.55 12.69 7.40
C ILE A 39 13.75 13.17 5.96
N PHE A 40 12.74 13.06 5.09
CA PHE A 40 12.97 13.26 3.66
C PHE A 40 13.10 14.74 3.30
N VAL A 41 12.23 15.61 3.80
CA VAL A 41 12.30 17.05 3.53
C VAL A 41 13.60 17.68 4.05
N PRO A 42 14.05 17.40 5.30
CA PRO A 42 15.32 17.94 5.80
C PRO A 42 16.57 17.48 5.03
N HIS A 43 16.52 16.30 4.39
CA HIS A 43 17.60 15.81 3.52
C HIS A 43 17.47 16.24 2.07
N ASN A 44 16.47 17.02 1.72
CA ASN A 44 16.15 17.38 0.34
C ASN A 44 15.94 16.15 -0.57
N VAL A 45 15.43 15.04 0.02
CA VAL A 45 15.11 13.83 -0.71
C VAL A 45 13.75 14.02 -1.36
N VAL A 46 13.70 13.80 -2.68
CA VAL A 46 12.44 13.74 -3.40
C VAL A 46 11.91 12.32 -3.26
N GLY A 47 10.79 12.19 -2.54
CA GLY A 47 10.14 10.92 -2.31
C GLY A 47 9.47 10.36 -3.55
N ALA A 48 8.88 9.19 -3.38
CA ALA A 48 8.10 8.52 -4.41
C ALA A 48 6.63 8.99 -4.37
N GLY A 49 5.93 8.74 -5.45
CA GLY A 49 4.50 9.01 -5.57
C GLY A 49 4.15 10.49 -5.53
N LEU A 50 2.92 10.76 -5.07
CA LEU A 50 2.43 12.13 -4.92
C LEU A 50 3.29 12.96 -3.98
N THR A 51 3.82 12.33 -2.93
CA THR A 51 4.72 12.99 -1.98
C THR A 51 5.94 13.55 -2.68
N GLY A 52 6.48 12.82 -3.68
CA GLY A 52 7.56 13.31 -4.54
C GLY A 52 7.15 14.56 -5.29
N ILE A 53 5.99 14.56 -5.94
CA ILE A 53 5.48 15.75 -6.66
C ILE A 53 5.27 16.92 -5.68
N CYS A 54 4.70 16.68 -4.50
CA CYS A 54 4.52 17.71 -3.48
C CYS A 54 5.87 18.28 -3.00
N SER A 55 6.89 17.42 -2.82
CA SER A 55 8.24 17.84 -2.46
C SER A 55 8.89 18.66 -3.59
N LEU A 56 8.68 18.27 -4.86
CA LEU A 56 9.16 19.06 -6.00
C LEU A 56 8.55 20.48 -6.00
N ILE A 57 7.23 20.58 -5.78
CA ILE A 57 6.53 21.87 -5.68
C ILE A 57 7.06 22.68 -4.51
N TYR A 58 7.23 22.03 -3.35
CA TYR A 58 7.77 22.68 -2.15
C TYR A 58 9.16 23.28 -2.41
N TYR A 59 10.09 22.49 -2.98
CA TYR A 59 11.45 22.96 -3.27
C TYR A 59 11.49 24.01 -4.40
N ALA A 60 10.63 23.86 -5.42
CA ALA A 60 10.56 24.80 -6.54
C ALA A 60 9.98 26.17 -6.14
N THR A 61 9.13 26.21 -5.11
CA THR A 61 8.43 27.43 -4.69
C THR A 61 9.03 28.09 -3.45
N GLN A 62 10.16 27.57 -2.95
CA GLN A 62 10.84 28.13 -1.78
C GLN A 62 11.23 29.58 -2.02
N GLY A 63 10.84 30.47 -1.10
CA GLY A 63 11.11 31.91 -1.21
C GLY A 63 10.09 32.70 -2.07
N PHE A 64 9.15 32.08 -2.76
CA PHE A 64 8.20 32.81 -3.62
C PHE A 64 7.05 33.49 -2.85
N PHE A 65 6.63 32.92 -1.72
CA PHE A 65 5.47 33.38 -0.96
C PHE A 65 5.80 33.63 0.53
N PRO A 66 6.82 34.45 0.87
CA PRO A 66 7.26 34.61 2.26
C PRO A 66 6.19 35.25 3.15
N GLU A 67 5.32 36.08 2.60
CA GLU A 67 4.23 36.73 3.32
C GLU A 67 3.06 35.80 3.62
N ILE A 68 2.81 34.81 2.74
CA ILE A 68 1.67 33.91 2.86
C ILE A 68 2.05 32.66 3.69
N PHE A 69 3.26 32.15 3.50
CA PHE A 69 3.74 30.92 4.14
C PHE A 69 5.08 31.11 4.86
N PRO A 70 5.17 32.01 5.86
CA PRO A 70 6.43 32.28 6.56
C PRO A 70 6.98 31.04 7.28
N GLU A 71 6.08 30.18 7.83
CA GLU A 71 6.44 28.93 8.52
C GLU A 71 7.13 27.91 7.61
N TYR A 72 6.96 28.02 6.30
CA TYR A 72 7.47 27.09 5.29
C TYR A 72 8.56 27.71 4.40
N GLY A 73 9.19 28.79 4.88
CA GLY A 73 10.21 29.49 4.09
C GLY A 73 9.69 30.07 2.77
N GLY A 74 8.42 30.48 2.75
CA GLY A 74 7.76 31.01 1.54
C GLY A 74 7.42 29.97 0.47
N ALA A 75 7.53 28.67 0.79
CA ALA A 75 7.16 27.59 -0.11
C ALA A 75 5.68 27.21 0.02
N ILE A 76 5.11 26.64 -1.04
CA ILE A 76 3.78 26.02 -0.98
C ILE A 76 3.86 24.77 -0.09
N PRO A 77 3.11 24.71 1.03
CA PRO A 77 3.16 23.58 1.96
C PRO A 77 2.72 22.27 1.31
N LEU A 78 3.29 21.15 1.77
CA LEU A 78 2.96 19.80 1.26
C LEU A 78 1.47 19.46 1.37
N TRP A 79 0.79 19.92 2.42
CA TRP A 79 -0.62 19.65 2.62
C TRP A 79 -1.52 20.32 1.56
N ILE A 80 -1.17 21.55 1.11
CA ILE A 80 -1.90 22.26 0.05
C ILE A 80 -1.68 21.55 -1.28
N SER A 81 -0.42 21.26 -1.62
CA SER A 81 -0.07 20.57 -2.87
C SER A 81 -0.73 19.19 -2.93
N SER A 82 -0.71 18.44 -1.82
CA SER A 82 -1.31 17.12 -1.71
C SER A 82 -2.82 17.17 -1.91
N LEU A 83 -3.53 18.08 -1.27
CA LEU A 83 -4.98 18.23 -1.44
C LEU A 83 -5.34 18.62 -2.87
N SER A 84 -4.63 19.60 -3.45
CA SER A 84 -4.93 20.12 -4.79
C SER A 84 -4.77 19.04 -5.87
N ILE A 85 -3.66 18.30 -5.82
CA ILE A 85 -3.41 17.24 -6.81
C ILE A 85 -4.35 16.06 -6.58
N ASN A 86 -4.61 15.67 -5.32
CA ASN A 86 -5.57 14.61 -5.02
C ASN A 86 -6.99 14.96 -5.46
N ALA A 87 -7.42 16.20 -5.31
CA ALA A 87 -8.73 16.65 -5.80
C ALA A 87 -8.86 16.42 -7.31
N LEU A 88 -7.84 16.78 -8.08
CA LEU A 88 -7.82 16.56 -9.53
C LEU A 88 -7.82 15.05 -9.87
N LEU A 89 -6.96 14.27 -9.23
CA LEU A 89 -6.88 12.82 -9.48
C LEU A 89 -8.16 12.09 -9.08
N LEU A 90 -8.82 12.50 -7.99
CA LEU A 90 -10.10 11.93 -7.55
C LEU A 90 -11.24 12.21 -8.53
N ILE A 91 -11.27 13.38 -9.16
CA ILE A 91 -12.27 13.66 -10.21
C ILE A 91 -12.10 12.68 -11.37
N ILE A 92 -10.86 12.45 -11.81
CA ILE A 92 -10.56 11.49 -12.88
C ILE A 92 -10.89 10.06 -12.45
N ALA A 93 -10.50 9.66 -11.22
CA ALA A 93 -10.75 8.33 -10.68
C ALA A 93 -12.26 8.05 -10.51
N MET A 94 -13.04 9.05 -10.16
CA MET A 94 -14.50 8.93 -10.03
C MET A 94 -15.17 8.57 -11.35
N LEU A 95 -14.65 9.09 -12.45
CA LEU A 95 -15.15 8.81 -13.81
C LEU A 95 -14.70 7.44 -14.33
N THR A 96 -13.62 6.86 -13.80
CA THR A 96 -12.98 5.67 -14.35
C THR A 96 -13.08 4.42 -13.45
N VAL A 97 -12.82 4.57 -12.15
CA VAL A 97 -12.70 3.44 -11.20
C VAL A 97 -13.95 3.22 -10.37
N GLY A 98 -14.64 4.31 -9.99
CA GLY A 98 -15.92 4.26 -9.28
C GLY A 98 -15.91 4.87 -7.88
N TRP A 99 -17.12 5.12 -7.37
CA TRP A 99 -17.39 5.90 -6.15
C TRP A 99 -16.78 5.31 -4.86
N GLN A 100 -16.85 3.99 -4.68
CA GLN A 100 -16.38 3.35 -3.44
C GLN A 100 -14.88 3.53 -3.21
N PHE A 101 -14.09 3.43 -4.28
CA PHE A 101 -12.66 3.71 -4.22
C PHE A 101 -12.39 5.18 -3.91
N CYS A 102 -13.13 6.09 -4.54
CA CYS A 102 -12.95 7.53 -4.35
C CYS A 102 -13.22 7.98 -2.92
N VAL A 103 -14.25 7.46 -2.24
CA VAL A 103 -14.55 7.82 -0.85
C VAL A 103 -13.41 7.43 0.10
N ARG A 104 -12.87 6.21 -0.03
CA ARG A 104 -11.75 5.75 0.82
C ARG A 104 -10.47 6.53 0.54
N THR A 105 -10.20 6.81 -0.73
CA THR A 105 -9.05 7.62 -1.14
C THR A 105 -9.18 9.06 -0.67
N LEU A 106 -10.39 9.64 -0.71
CA LEU A 106 -10.65 10.98 -0.18
C LEU A 106 -10.35 11.05 1.32
N VAL A 107 -10.80 10.06 2.10
CA VAL A 107 -10.48 9.99 3.54
C VAL A 107 -8.97 9.87 3.75
N GLY A 108 -8.28 9.05 2.97
CA GLY A 108 -6.81 8.94 3.03
C GLY A 108 -6.11 10.25 2.69
N ALA A 109 -6.51 10.91 1.61
CA ALA A 109 -5.95 12.20 1.19
C ALA A 109 -6.16 13.31 2.22
N LEU A 110 -7.36 13.39 2.81
CA LEU A 110 -7.66 14.33 3.89
C LEU A 110 -6.84 14.04 5.16
N ALA A 111 -6.73 12.76 5.54
CA ALA A 111 -5.94 12.34 6.68
C ALA A 111 -4.45 12.65 6.48
N LEU A 112 -3.90 12.40 5.28
CA LEU A 112 -2.51 12.72 4.97
C LEU A 112 -2.24 14.22 5.01
N ALA A 113 -3.12 15.03 4.42
CA ALA A 113 -3.01 16.49 4.48
C ALA A 113 -3.10 17.01 5.92
N PHE A 114 -4.00 16.45 6.74
CA PHE A 114 -4.11 16.74 8.17
C PHE A 114 -2.80 16.45 8.91
N TRP A 115 -2.19 15.27 8.69
CA TRP A 115 -0.92 14.92 9.32
C TRP A 115 0.22 15.81 8.83
N TYR A 116 0.30 16.14 7.54
CA TYR A 116 1.30 17.10 7.02
C TYR A 116 1.19 18.49 7.65
N ARG A 117 -0.04 18.93 8.01
CA ARG A 117 -0.26 20.23 8.64
C ARG A 117 0.08 20.21 10.13
N ILE A 118 -0.21 19.12 10.85
CA ILE A 118 -0.01 19.00 12.29
C ILE A 118 1.43 18.67 12.65
N ILE A 119 2.08 17.77 11.89
CA ILE A 119 3.46 17.40 12.15
C ILE A 119 4.36 18.54 11.66
N PRO A 120 5.06 19.25 12.56
CA PRO A 120 5.93 20.34 12.14
C PRO A 120 7.08 19.82 11.28
N MET A 121 7.47 20.56 10.25
CA MET A 121 8.70 20.28 9.51
C MET A 121 9.91 20.56 10.39
N ARG A 122 10.89 19.66 10.38
CA ARG A 122 12.17 19.87 11.05
C ARG A 122 13.17 20.50 10.09
N VAL A 123 13.99 21.37 10.62
CA VAL A 123 15.14 21.92 9.88
C VAL A 123 16.27 20.89 9.88
N GLU A 124 16.54 20.31 11.06
CA GLU A 124 17.54 19.25 11.20
C GLU A 124 16.88 17.87 11.06
N PRO A 125 17.46 16.97 10.25
CA PRO A 125 16.94 15.63 10.07
C PRO A 125 17.03 14.82 11.37
N LEU A 126 16.06 13.91 11.58
CA LEU A 126 16.06 13.00 12.73
C LEU A 126 17.25 12.01 12.69
N ILE A 127 17.65 11.60 11.50
CA ILE A 127 18.79 10.71 11.24
C ILE A 127 19.79 11.51 10.40
N ALA A 128 20.99 11.75 10.91
CA ALA A 128 21.97 12.62 10.27
C ALA A 128 22.53 12.05 8.94
N ASP A 129 22.75 10.73 8.88
CA ASP A 129 23.26 10.10 7.66
C ASP A 129 22.15 9.92 6.60
N PRO A 130 22.29 10.53 5.40
CA PRO A 130 21.24 10.51 4.39
C PRO A 130 20.90 9.12 3.87
N VAL A 131 21.88 8.21 3.76
CA VAL A 131 21.64 6.85 3.24
C VAL A 131 20.84 6.04 4.24
N THR A 132 21.26 6.06 5.52
CA THR A 132 20.53 5.43 6.62
C THR A 132 19.11 6.01 6.74
N ALA A 133 18.97 7.31 6.59
CA ALA A 133 17.70 8.02 6.59
C ALA A 133 16.76 7.53 5.47
N CYS A 134 17.29 7.36 4.26
CA CYS A 134 16.54 6.84 3.12
C CYS A 134 16.09 5.38 3.32
N ILE A 135 16.96 4.52 3.89
CA ILE A 135 16.63 3.13 4.13
C ILE A 135 15.58 3.00 5.24
N VAL A 136 15.85 3.55 6.42
CA VAL A 136 14.95 3.45 7.58
C VAL A 136 13.64 4.18 7.31
N GLY A 137 13.71 5.41 6.80
CA GLY A 137 12.54 6.19 6.44
C GLY A 137 11.73 5.53 5.34
N GLY A 138 12.39 4.97 4.32
CA GLY A 138 11.75 4.22 3.24
C GLY A 138 11.02 2.97 3.74
N VAL A 139 11.63 2.18 4.62
CA VAL A 139 10.98 1.00 5.22
C VAL A 139 9.73 1.41 6.00
N VAL A 140 9.82 2.39 6.90
CA VAL A 140 8.65 2.86 7.68
C VAL A 140 7.57 3.43 6.78
N PHE A 141 7.94 4.23 5.77
CA PHE A 141 7.04 4.77 4.78
C PHE A 141 6.30 3.66 4.00
N GLY A 142 7.03 2.65 3.51
CA GLY A 142 6.47 1.52 2.78
C GLY A 142 5.54 0.65 3.65
N MET A 143 5.91 0.42 4.92
CA MET A 143 5.05 -0.30 5.87
C MET A 143 3.75 0.47 6.13
N SER A 144 3.84 1.78 6.32
CA SER A 144 2.68 2.66 6.50
C SER A 144 1.73 2.60 5.32
N LEU A 145 2.27 2.74 4.10
CA LEU A 145 1.48 2.63 2.87
C LEU A 145 0.86 1.25 2.72
N GLY A 146 1.60 0.19 3.05
CA GLY A 146 1.11 -1.19 3.05
C GLY A 146 -0.10 -1.37 3.95
N ILE A 147 -0.08 -0.84 5.18
CA ILE A 147 -1.22 -0.88 6.11
C ILE A 147 -2.44 -0.19 5.51
N VAL A 148 -2.26 0.97 4.89
CA VAL A 148 -3.34 1.72 4.23
C VAL A 148 -3.96 0.93 3.09
N MET A 149 -3.13 0.36 2.21
CA MET A 149 -3.58 -0.44 1.06
C MET A 149 -4.27 -1.75 1.47
N LEU A 150 -3.83 -2.39 2.56
CA LEU A 150 -4.49 -3.59 3.11
C LEU A 150 -5.91 -3.31 3.62
N ASN A 151 -6.18 -2.08 4.01
CA ASN A 151 -7.50 -1.63 4.41
C ASN A 151 -8.30 -1.01 3.25
N ASN A 152 -7.92 -1.32 2.01
CA ASN A 152 -8.52 -0.81 0.78
C ASN A 152 -8.53 0.73 0.70
N GLY A 153 -7.58 1.37 1.37
CA GLY A 153 -7.32 2.80 1.27
C GLY A 153 -6.25 3.10 0.25
N SER A 154 -6.03 4.38 0.03
CA SER A 154 -4.98 4.94 -0.80
C SER A 154 -4.46 6.20 -0.10
N SER A 155 -3.17 6.50 -0.26
CA SER A 155 -2.60 7.77 0.22
C SER A 155 -3.00 8.94 -0.68
N GLY A 156 -3.62 8.61 -1.80
CA GLY A 156 -3.79 9.54 -2.92
C GLY A 156 -2.46 9.74 -3.65
N GLY A 157 -2.43 9.61 -4.96
CA GLY A 157 -1.20 9.83 -5.68
C GLY A 157 -0.96 8.88 -6.84
N THR A 158 0.28 8.42 -7.01
CA THR A 158 0.64 7.49 -8.08
C THR A 158 -0.09 6.15 -7.97
N ASP A 159 -0.56 5.77 -6.80
CA ASP A 159 -1.47 4.65 -6.58
C ASP A 159 -2.84 4.86 -7.26
N ILE A 160 -3.39 6.10 -7.28
CA ILE A 160 -4.58 6.41 -8.08
C ILE A 160 -4.28 6.28 -9.58
N VAL A 161 -3.13 6.82 -10.02
CA VAL A 161 -2.70 6.71 -11.42
C VAL A 161 -2.53 5.25 -11.82
N ALA A 162 -1.91 4.44 -10.95
CA ALA A 162 -1.73 3.01 -11.17
C ALA A 162 -3.08 2.26 -11.26
N MET A 163 -4.05 2.61 -10.42
CA MET A 163 -5.40 2.04 -10.48
C MET A 163 -6.13 2.41 -11.78
N ILE A 164 -6.02 3.68 -12.22
CA ILE A 164 -6.61 4.12 -13.50
C ILE A 164 -5.98 3.36 -14.66
N VAL A 165 -4.66 3.26 -14.71
CA VAL A 165 -3.95 2.53 -15.78
C VAL A 165 -4.32 1.04 -15.77
N ASN A 166 -4.38 0.41 -14.59
CA ASN A 166 -4.76 -0.99 -14.44
C ASN A 166 -6.22 -1.25 -14.89
N HIS A 167 -7.10 -0.26 -14.75
CA HIS A 167 -8.48 -0.37 -15.22
C HIS A 167 -8.58 -0.50 -16.75
N TYR A 168 -7.68 0.17 -17.49
CA TYR A 168 -7.67 0.16 -18.96
C TYR A 168 -6.69 -0.85 -19.57
N LYS A 169 -5.64 -1.21 -18.84
CA LYS A 169 -4.59 -2.12 -19.31
C LYS A 169 -4.24 -3.09 -18.19
N ASP A 170 -4.07 -4.35 -18.54
CA ASP A 170 -3.67 -5.41 -17.58
C ASP A 170 -2.17 -5.28 -17.24
N VAL A 171 -1.82 -4.18 -16.55
CA VAL A 171 -0.45 -3.90 -16.10
C VAL A 171 -0.43 -3.90 -14.57
N SER A 172 0.56 -4.55 -13.98
CA SER A 172 0.65 -4.58 -12.50
C SER A 172 0.81 -3.16 -11.91
N LEU A 173 0.07 -2.88 -10.82
CA LEU A 173 0.10 -1.60 -10.11
C LEU A 173 1.52 -1.16 -9.76
N GLY A 174 2.33 -2.09 -9.24
CA GLY A 174 3.71 -1.80 -8.85
C GLY A 174 4.59 -1.33 -10.01
N LYS A 175 4.42 -1.90 -11.22
CA LYS A 175 5.18 -1.44 -12.41
C LYS A 175 4.85 0.00 -12.76
N VAL A 176 3.56 0.37 -12.73
CA VAL A 176 3.13 1.75 -13.03
C VAL A 176 3.68 2.71 -11.98
N MET A 177 3.60 2.34 -10.69
CA MET A 177 4.13 3.17 -9.60
C MET A 177 5.63 3.40 -9.75
N VAL A 178 6.43 2.35 -9.97
CA VAL A 178 7.89 2.48 -10.15
C VAL A 178 8.25 3.37 -11.33
N ILE A 179 7.54 3.28 -12.47
CA ILE A 179 7.78 4.15 -13.62
C ILE A 179 7.46 5.61 -13.28
N CYS A 180 6.30 5.87 -12.64
CA CYS A 180 5.95 7.22 -12.20
C CYS A 180 6.99 7.79 -11.24
N ASP A 181 7.42 7.00 -10.27
CA ASP A 181 8.39 7.40 -9.26
C ASP A 181 9.75 7.70 -9.89
N ALA A 182 10.20 6.88 -10.84
CA ALA A 182 11.45 7.13 -11.57
C ALA A 182 11.41 8.46 -12.34
N ILE A 183 10.29 8.78 -12.99
CA ILE A 183 10.10 10.06 -13.70
C ILE A 183 10.12 11.23 -12.71
N ILE A 184 9.42 11.11 -11.59
CA ILE A 184 9.37 12.15 -10.54
C ILE A 184 10.76 12.40 -9.97
N ILE A 185 11.50 11.35 -9.62
CA ILE A 185 12.85 11.46 -9.06
C ILE A 185 13.81 12.05 -10.09
N ALA A 186 13.77 11.60 -11.34
CA ALA A 186 14.60 12.15 -12.40
C ALA A 186 14.32 13.64 -12.66
N SER A 187 13.05 14.06 -12.57
CA SER A 187 12.67 15.46 -12.74
C SER A 187 13.26 16.39 -11.65
N SER A 188 13.62 15.83 -10.50
CA SER A 188 14.26 16.58 -9.42
C SER A 188 15.63 17.17 -9.82
N TYR A 189 16.28 16.67 -10.86
CA TYR A 189 17.52 17.21 -11.41
C TYR A 189 17.37 18.67 -11.86
N PHE A 190 16.21 19.03 -12.39
CA PHE A 190 15.93 20.38 -12.92
C PHE A 190 15.58 21.40 -11.82
N LEU A 191 15.38 20.95 -10.57
CA LEU A 191 15.05 21.87 -9.48
C LEU A 191 16.26 22.70 -9.04
N PRO A 192 16.01 23.94 -8.56
CA PRO A 192 17.03 24.71 -7.88
C PRO A 192 17.47 24.00 -6.60
N ILE A 193 18.67 24.34 -6.14
CA ILE A 193 19.14 23.91 -4.81
C ILE A 193 18.69 24.98 -3.83
N PRO A 194 17.92 24.62 -2.78
CA PRO A 194 17.53 25.57 -1.76
C PRO A 194 18.76 26.17 -1.05
N GLU A 195 18.71 27.46 -0.72
CA GLU A 195 19.84 28.19 -0.14
C GLU A 195 20.41 27.54 1.12
N GLN A 196 19.57 26.95 1.95
CA GLN A 196 19.95 26.23 3.17
C GLN A 196 20.89 25.02 2.93
N PHE A 197 20.97 24.50 1.71
CA PHE A 197 21.86 23.40 1.32
C PHE A 197 23.06 23.88 0.51
N MET A 198 23.16 25.18 0.20
CA MET A 198 24.31 25.74 -0.50
C MET A 198 25.47 25.92 0.49
N VAL A 199 26.54 25.19 0.28
CA VAL A 199 27.79 25.30 1.02
C VAL A 199 28.86 25.84 0.08
N GLU A 200 29.73 26.73 0.57
CA GLU A 200 30.83 27.27 -0.22
C GLU A 200 31.74 26.15 -0.76
N GLY A 201 31.96 26.14 -2.05
CA GLY A 201 32.75 25.07 -2.73
C GLY A 201 31.98 23.80 -3.08
N MET A 202 30.66 23.77 -2.90
CA MET A 202 29.85 22.59 -3.29
C MET A 202 29.68 22.47 -4.80
N ASP A 203 29.93 21.26 -5.34
CA ASP A 203 29.59 20.95 -6.73
C ASP A 203 28.06 20.77 -6.87
N VAL A 204 27.44 21.68 -7.62
CA VAL A 204 25.99 21.68 -7.91
C VAL A 204 25.55 20.38 -8.59
N VAL A 205 26.39 19.83 -9.49
CA VAL A 205 26.08 18.60 -10.21
C VAL A 205 26.10 17.41 -9.25
N ASP A 206 27.11 17.33 -8.39
CA ASP A 206 27.25 16.27 -7.39
C ASP A 206 26.02 16.25 -6.42
N PHE A 207 25.60 17.43 -5.97
CA PHE A 207 24.41 17.54 -5.11
C PHE A 207 23.15 17.03 -5.81
N LYS A 208 22.92 17.41 -7.07
CA LYS A 208 21.75 16.97 -7.85
C LYS A 208 21.75 15.48 -8.11
N ILE A 209 22.93 14.89 -8.38
CA ILE A 209 23.09 13.44 -8.54
C ILE A 209 22.80 12.72 -7.22
N LYS A 210 23.34 13.20 -6.10
CA LYS A 210 23.07 12.64 -4.76
C LYS A 210 21.58 12.68 -4.42
N ARG A 211 20.87 13.77 -4.75
CA ARG A 211 19.42 13.88 -4.58
C ARG A 211 18.68 12.75 -5.30
N ILE A 212 19.05 12.46 -6.54
CA ILE A 212 18.45 11.36 -7.32
C ILE A 212 18.80 10.02 -6.69
N LEU A 213 20.05 9.79 -6.30
CA LEU A 213 20.48 8.53 -5.67
C LEU A 213 19.75 8.27 -4.35
N TYR A 214 19.57 9.29 -3.52
CA TYR A 214 18.81 9.17 -2.27
C TYR A 214 17.33 8.88 -2.54
N GLY A 215 16.72 9.52 -3.54
CA GLY A 215 15.35 9.23 -3.97
C GLY A 215 15.20 7.78 -4.44
N LEU A 216 16.13 7.28 -5.24
CA LEU A 216 16.15 5.87 -5.69
C LEU A 216 16.35 4.90 -4.52
N CYS A 217 17.28 5.20 -3.60
CA CYS A 217 17.51 4.39 -2.40
C CYS A 217 16.23 4.29 -1.53
N MET A 218 15.56 5.43 -1.30
CA MET A 218 14.28 5.47 -0.61
C MET A 218 13.22 4.62 -1.36
N THR A 219 13.13 4.76 -2.70
CA THR A 219 12.15 4.04 -3.51
C THR A 219 12.33 2.53 -3.43
N VAL A 220 13.56 2.04 -3.52
CA VAL A 220 13.86 0.60 -3.36
C VAL A 220 13.47 0.13 -1.97
N SER A 221 13.81 0.88 -0.93
CA SER A 221 13.53 0.53 0.46
C SER A 221 12.03 0.47 0.75
N TYR A 222 11.26 1.48 0.29
CA TYR A 222 9.83 1.51 0.55
C TYR A 222 9.09 0.45 -0.27
N THR A 223 9.49 0.23 -1.52
CA THR A 223 8.86 -0.78 -2.38
C THR A 223 9.06 -2.18 -1.81
N ALA A 224 10.27 -2.50 -1.36
CA ALA A 224 10.57 -3.77 -0.71
C ALA A 224 9.73 -3.99 0.56
N ALA A 225 9.59 -2.96 1.41
CA ALA A 225 8.77 -3.02 2.62
C ALA A 225 7.28 -3.15 2.31
N LEU A 226 6.79 -2.41 1.32
CA LEU A 226 5.42 -2.48 0.83
C LEU A 226 5.09 -3.88 0.31
N ASP A 227 5.94 -4.42 -0.59
CA ASP A 227 5.74 -5.74 -1.16
C ASP A 227 5.80 -6.84 -0.10
N TRP A 228 6.67 -6.71 0.90
CA TRP A 228 6.75 -7.65 2.01
C TRP A 228 5.44 -7.71 2.82
N ILE A 229 4.82 -6.56 3.14
CA ILE A 229 3.53 -6.48 3.83
C ILE A 229 2.42 -7.04 2.94
N MET A 230 2.34 -6.57 1.69
CA MET A 230 1.27 -6.96 0.78
C MET A 230 1.30 -8.46 0.46
N SER A 231 2.47 -9.02 0.23
CA SER A 231 2.64 -10.44 -0.05
C SER A 231 2.21 -11.33 1.11
N ARG A 232 2.54 -10.94 2.35
CA ARG A 232 2.14 -11.72 3.53
C ARG A 232 0.63 -11.77 3.77
N MET A 233 -0.08 -10.71 3.43
CA MET A 233 -1.51 -10.58 3.73
C MET A 233 -2.42 -11.08 2.62
N ARG A 234 -1.92 -11.19 1.39
CA ARG A 234 -2.68 -11.67 0.22
C ARG A 234 -2.45 -13.14 -0.13
N GLN A 235 -1.61 -13.84 0.63
CA GLN A 235 -1.34 -15.25 0.35
C GLN A 235 -2.62 -16.08 0.51
N SER A 236 -2.97 -16.77 -0.56
CA SER A 236 -3.97 -17.83 -0.56
C SER A 236 -3.29 -19.17 -0.43
N VAL A 237 -3.97 -20.11 0.18
CA VAL A 237 -3.51 -21.49 0.35
C VAL A 237 -4.57 -22.43 -0.15
N GLN A 238 -4.13 -23.48 -0.79
CA GLN A 238 -4.96 -24.60 -1.19
C GLN A 238 -4.68 -25.78 -0.28
N PHE A 239 -5.73 -26.35 0.27
CA PHE A 239 -5.68 -27.58 1.04
C PHE A 239 -6.15 -28.74 0.19
N PHE A 240 -5.43 -29.87 0.30
CA PHE A 240 -5.88 -31.18 -0.09
C PHE A 240 -5.95 -32.06 1.14
N ILE A 241 -7.15 -32.50 1.51
CA ILE A 241 -7.43 -33.23 2.75
C ILE A 241 -7.89 -34.62 2.38
N PHE A 242 -7.16 -35.61 2.84
CA PHE A 242 -7.43 -37.03 2.62
C PHE A 242 -7.96 -37.62 3.93
N SER A 243 -9.23 -37.95 3.99
CA SER A 243 -9.87 -38.49 5.19
C SER A 243 -11.07 -39.34 4.83
N SER A 244 -11.33 -40.37 5.61
CA SER A 244 -12.57 -41.13 5.53
C SER A 244 -13.80 -40.37 5.98
N LYS A 245 -13.60 -39.34 6.83
CA LYS A 245 -14.61 -38.41 7.36
C LYS A 245 -14.72 -37.12 6.52
N TYR A 246 -14.54 -37.25 5.21
CA TYR A 246 -14.46 -36.11 4.30
C TYR A 246 -15.71 -35.22 4.35
N ASP A 247 -16.91 -35.81 4.51
CA ASP A 247 -18.20 -35.13 4.51
C ASP A 247 -18.37 -34.23 5.76
N GLU A 248 -18.01 -34.78 6.94
CA GLU A 248 -18.03 -34.03 8.19
C GLU A 248 -17.04 -32.85 8.13
N ILE A 249 -15.83 -33.10 7.60
CA ILE A 249 -14.79 -32.07 7.45
C ILE A 249 -15.24 -30.98 6.48
N ALA A 250 -15.80 -31.36 5.32
CA ALA A 250 -16.30 -30.44 4.31
C ALA A 250 -17.40 -29.54 4.87
N THR A 251 -18.36 -30.13 5.60
CA THR A 251 -19.47 -29.43 6.23
C THR A 251 -18.97 -28.46 7.31
N ALA A 252 -18.06 -28.89 8.18
CA ALA A 252 -17.53 -28.07 9.25
C ALA A 252 -16.72 -26.87 8.71
N ILE A 253 -15.88 -27.07 7.70
CA ILE A 253 -15.13 -25.99 7.06
C ILE A 253 -16.07 -24.99 6.39
N ASN A 254 -17.08 -25.45 5.65
CA ASN A 254 -18.05 -24.58 5.00
C ASN A 254 -18.83 -23.73 6.00
N GLN A 255 -19.29 -24.32 7.10
CA GLN A 255 -20.07 -23.64 8.13
C GLN A 255 -19.24 -22.69 9.01
N THR A 256 -18.00 -23.06 9.35
CA THR A 256 -17.18 -22.28 10.29
C THR A 256 -16.32 -21.23 9.59
N VAL A 257 -15.71 -21.59 8.46
CA VAL A 257 -14.79 -20.72 7.73
C VAL A 257 -15.49 -19.96 6.61
N HIS A 258 -16.70 -20.37 6.24
CA HIS A 258 -17.48 -19.83 5.12
C HIS A 258 -16.70 -19.83 3.80
N ARG A 259 -16.00 -20.91 3.51
CA ARG A 259 -15.25 -21.14 2.27
C ARG A 259 -15.92 -22.21 1.42
N GLY A 260 -15.84 -22.03 0.10
CA GLY A 260 -16.23 -23.05 -0.84
C GLY A 260 -15.35 -24.29 -0.66
N VAL A 261 -16.01 -25.44 -0.57
CA VAL A 261 -15.36 -26.74 -0.45
C VAL A 261 -15.73 -27.57 -1.68
N THR A 262 -14.73 -28.21 -2.29
CA THR A 262 -14.95 -29.13 -3.43
C THR A 262 -14.44 -30.50 -3.03
N VAL A 263 -15.24 -31.52 -3.29
CA VAL A 263 -14.83 -32.92 -3.13
C VAL A 263 -14.43 -33.45 -4.48
N LEU A 264 -13.24 -34.03 -4.57
CA LEU A 264 -12.72 -34.68 -5.77
C LEU A 264 -12.75 -36.18 -5.53
N ASP A 265 -13.36 -36.90 -6.47
CA ASP A 265 -13.37 -38.36 -6.46
C ASP A 265 -12.08 -38.89 -7.08
N GLY A 266 -11.43 -39.79 -6.39
CA GLY A 266 -10.20 -40.41 -6.82
C GLY A 266 -10.14 -41.88 -6.50
N LYS A 267 -9.08 -42.55 -6.95
CA LYS A 267 -8.79 -43.95 -6.65
C LYS A 267 -7.33 -44.08 -6.23
N GLY A 268 -7.12 -44.65 -5.07
CA GLY A 268 -5.78 -44.97 -4.61
C GLY A 268 -5.09 -45.94 -5.56
N TRP A 269 -3.96 -45.56 -6.16
CA TRP A 269 -3.27 -46.41 -7.12
C TRP A 269 -2.82 -47.74 -6.53
N TYR A 270 -2.27 -47.70 -5.31
CA TYR A 270 -1.79 -48.90 -4.61
C TYR A 270 -2.94 -49.73 -4.01
N SER A 271 -3.83 -49.04 -3.28
CA SER A 271 -4.93 -49.71 -2.56
C SER A 271 -6.08 -50.13 -3.47
N GLN A 272 -6.19 -49.56 -4.68
CA GLN A 272 -7.30 -49.73 -5.62
C GLN A 272 -8.68 -49.35 -5.03
N GLN A 273 -8.71 -48.70 -3.87
CA GLN A 273 -9.91 -48.27 -3.19
C GLN A 273 -10.32 -46.87 -3.63
N PRO A 274 -11.65 -46.59 -3.74
CA PRO A 274 -12.15 -45.26 -3.96
C PRO A 274 -11.77 -44.36 -2.77
N MET A 275 -11.45 -43.10 -3.06
CA MET A 275 -11.13 -42.11 -2.04
C MET A 275 -11.71 -40.76 -2.43
N HIS A 276 -12.11 -39.99 -1.44
CA HIS A 276 -12.59 -38.63 -1.60
C HIS A 276 -11.58 -37.65 -1.05
N ILE A 277 -11.21 -36.63 -1.85
CA ILE A 277 -10.23 -35.61 -1.50
C ILE A 277 -10.97 -34.30 -1.36
N VAL A 278 -10.98 -33.74 -0.16
CA VAL A 278 -11.55 -32.41 0.09
C VAL A 278 -10.54 -31.37 -0.31
N THR A 279 -10.91 -30.47 -1.23
CA THR A 279 -10.07 -29.33 -1.59
C THR A 279 -10.73 -28.01 -1.20
N VAL A 280 -9.93 -27.12 -0.60
CA VAL A 280 -10.38 -25.83 -0.09
C VAL A 280 -9.36 -24.75 -0.44
N LEU A 281 -9.85 -23.65 -1.03
CA LEU A 281 -9.06 -22.43 -1.20
C LEU A 281 -9.40 -21.47 -0.08
N ALA A 282 -8.39 -21.11 0.72
CA ALA A 282 -8.55 -20.25 1.88
C ALA A 282 -7.44 -19.20 1.97
N ARG A 283 -7.63 -18.18 2.79
CA ARG A 283 -6.55 -17.25 3.10
C ARG A 283 -5.56 -17.90 4.07
N LYS A 284 -4.29 -17.56 3.94
CA LYS A 284 -3.24 -18.11 4.85
C LYS A 284 -3.56 -17.88 6.32
N GLN A 285 -4.24 -16.80 6.68
CA GLN A 285 -4.67 -16.50 8.05
C GLN A 285 -5.70 -17.52 8.59
N GLU A 286 -6.45 -18.16 7.72
CA GLU A 286 -7.47 -19.15 8.07
C GLU A 286 -6.89 -20.56 8.21
N SER A 287 -5.62 -20.75 7.83
CA SER A 287 -4.98 -22.07 7.80
C SER A 287 -4.99 -22.78 9.16
N GLN A 288 -4.67 -22.07 10.23
CA GLN A 288 -4.63 -22.66 11.58
C GLN A 288 -6.02 -23.14 12.02
N LEU A 289 -7.06 -22.36 11.71
CA LEU A 289 -8.45 -22.74 12.03
C LEU A 289 -8.87 -23.98 11.23
N ILE A 290 -8.54 -24.02 9.94
CA ILE A 290 -8.83 -25.17 9.07
C ILE A 290 -8.10 -26.41 9.58
N PHE A 291 -6.82 -26.32 9.91
CA PHE A 291 -6.06 -27.43 10.49
C PHE A 291 -6.67 -27.92 11.81
N HIS A 292 -7.10 -26.99 12.67
CA HIS A 292 -7.75 -27.34 13.93
C HIS A 292 -9.06 -28.10 13.71
N ILE A 293 -9.90 -27.64 12.80
CA ILE A 293 -11.17 -28.32 12.40
C ILE A 293 -10.86 -29.75 11.93
N ILE A 294 -9.93 -29.89 10.98
CA ILE A 294 -9.57 -31.19 10.43
C ILE A 294 -9.11 -32.14 11.52
N LYS A 295 -8.15 -31.72 12.36
CA LYS A 295 -7.56 -32.56 13.40
C LYS A 295 -8.52 -32.87 14.55
N THR A 296 -9.53 -32.06 14.78
CA THR A 296 -10.58 -32.33 15.75
C THR A 296 -11.53 -33.43 15.26
N ILE A 297 -11.87 -33.44 13.96
CA ILE A 297 -12.78 -34.42 13.37
C ILE A 297 -12.05 -35.73 13.07
N ASP A 298 -10.86 -35.64 12.45
CA ASP A 298 -10.03 -36.79 12.11
C ASP A 298 -8.54 -36.50 12.40
N PRO A 299 -8.04 -36.96 13.55
CA PRO A 299 -6.61 -36.81 13.91
C PRO A 299 -5.66 -37.47 12.91
N ASN A 300 -6.12 -38.52 12.19
CA ASN A 300 -5.34 -39.28 11.22
C ASN A 300 -5.43 -38.73 9.79
N ALA A 301 -6.24 -37.71 9.54
CA ALA A 301 -6.36 -37.10 8.22
C ALA A 301 -4.98 -36.67 7.68
N PHE A 302 -4.68 -37.03 6.45
CA PHE A 302 -3.51 -36.49 5.74
C PHE A 302 -3.87 -35.19 5.08
N VAL A 303 -3.09 -34.14 5.35
CA VAL A 303 -3.34 -32.78 4.87
C VAL A 303 -2.11 -32.27 4.14
N SER A 304 -2.28 -31.94 2.87
CA SER A 304 -1.28 -31.21 2.09
C SER A 304 -1.74 -29.78 1.90
N GLN A 305 -0.84 -28.82 2.14
CA GLN A 305 -1.09 -27.40 1.95
C GLN A 305 -0.09 -26.85 0.93
N ALA A 306 -0.60 -26.14 -0.08
CA ALA A 306 0.20 -25.41 -1.06
C ALA A 306 -0.15 -23.92 -1.05
N ASN A 307 0.84 -23.05 -1.28
CA ASN A 307 0.60 -21.63 -1.53
C ASN A 307 0.15 -21.44 -2.99
N VAL A 308 -0.87 -20.62 -3.21
CA VAL A 308 -1.46 -20.34 -4.53
C VAL A 308 -1.57 -18.84 -4.74
#